data_b71f8ebf45586b0b63844e0c46ef501b
#
_entry.id   b71f8ebf45586b0b63844e0c46ef501b
#
_cell.length_a   1.000
_cell.length_b   1.000
_cell.length_c   1.000
_cell.angle_alpha   90.00
_cell.angle_beta   90.00
_cell.angle_gamma   90.00
#
_symmetry.space_group_name_H-M   'P 1'
#
loop_
_entity.id
_entity.type
_entity.pdbx_description
1 polymer ?
#
loop_
_entity_poly.entity_id
_entity_poly.type
_entity_poly.pdbx_seq_one_letter_code
_entity_poly.pdbx_strand_id
1 'polypeptide(L)'
;MVVNFKKINKDAITPKKATDGSNGFDLTAIAKRIGYDDKGNLLYVEYDTGIGFNIPSGFVGFAVSRSSVSKMGLSLCNSCGIIDTDFSNQISFRFYEVSKNAKHYQIGDRIGQILFIANPTFELVQTDELVDVNRGAYGSTGQ
;
A
#
# COMPACT_ATOMS: atom_id res chain seq x y z
N MET A 1 -5.74 -19.38 -8.59
CA MET A 1 -4.36 -19.15 -8.07
C MET A 1 -4.44 -18.92 -6.57
N VAL A 2 -3.45 -19.36 -5.78
CA VAL A 2 -3.41 -19.24 -4.32
C VAL A 2 -2.25 -18.35 -3.91
N VAL A 3 -2.52 -17.37 -3.05
CA VAL A 3 -1.51 -16.60 -2.32
C VAL A 3 -1.64 -16.99 -0.84
N ASN A 4 -0.55 -17.49 -0.27
CA ASN A 4 -0.53 -17.83 1.14
C ASN A 4 -0.26 -16.58 1.98
N PHE A 5 -0.89 -16.49 3.14
CA PHE A 5 -0.60 -15.45 4.13
C PHE A 5 -0.29 -16.08 5.49
N LYS A 6 0.44 -15.34 6.31
CA LYS A 6 0.77 -15.73 7.68
C LYS A 6 0.34 -14.63 8.64
N LYS A 7 -0.28 -15.03 9.74
CA LYS A 7 -0.42 -14.18 10.92
C LYS A 7 0.91 -14.14 11.66
N ILE A 8 1.64 -13.03 11.51
CA ILE A 8 2.92 -12.79 12.19
C ILE A 8 2.66 -12.42 13.66
N ASN A 9 1.52 -11.76 13.91
CA ASN A 9 1.04 -11.43 15.24
C ASN A 9 -0.24 -12.23 15.54
N LYS A 10 -0.39 -12.74 16.78
CA LYS A 10 -1.57 -13.51 17.21
C LYS A 10 -2.88 -12.74 17.10
N ASP A 11 -2.82 -11.41 17.24
CA ASP A 11 -3.99 -10.52 17.19
C ASP A 11 -4.37 -10.13 15.76
N ALA A 12 -3.59 -10.59 14.75
CA ALA A 12 -3.84 -10.27 13.35
C ALA A 12 -5.21 -10.80 12.90
N ILE A 13 -5.94 -9.94 12.17
CA ILE A 13 -7.24 -10.25 11.61
C ILE A 13 -7.06 -10.79 10.19
N THR A 14 -7.69 -11.91 9.90
CA THR A 14 -7.62 -12.54 8.57
C THR A 14 -8.12 -11.57 7.49
N PRO A 15 -7.31 -11.31 6.43
CA PRO A 15 -7.71 -10.46 5.33
C PRO A 15 -8.97 -10.99 4.64
N LYS A 16 -9.90 -10.10 4.28
CA LYS A 16 -11.16 -10.47 3.64
C LYS A 16 -11.51 -9.47 2.54
N LYS A 17 -12.14 -9.95 1.49
CA LYS A 17 -12.82 -9.10 0.52
C LYS A 17 -14.06 -8.48 1.18
N ALA A 18 -14.35 -7.22 0.86
CA ALA A 18 -15.57 -6.56 1.36
C ALA A 18 -16.85 -7.16 0.74
N THR A 19 -16.77 -7.55 -0.53
CA THR A 19 -17.83 -8.22 -1.31
C THR A 19 -17.18 -9.25 -2.25
N ASP A 20 -17.95 -10.14 -2.83
CA ASP A 20 -17.46 -11.13 -3.81
C ASP A 20 -16.81 -10.46 -5.04
N GLY A 21 -17.31 -9.29 -5.44
CA GLY A 21 -16.77 -8.52 -6.55
C GLY A 21 -15.57 -7.64 -6.19
N SER A 22 -15.16 -7.57 -4.92
CA SER A 22 -13.98 -6.79 -4.52
C SER A 22 -12.69 -7.42 -5.04
N ASN A 23 -11.78 -6.61 -5.57
CA ASN A 23 -10.45 -7.08 -6.02
C ASN A 23 -9.42 -7.10 -4.88
N GLY A 24 -9.52 -6.17 -3.93
CA GLY A 24 -8.62 -6.07 -2.79
C GLY A 24 -9.09 -6.86 -1.57
N PHE A 25 -8.13 -7.33 -0.79
CA PHE A 25 -8.35 -7.91 0.52
C PHE A 25 -8.10 -6.84 1.58
N ASP A 26 -9.13 -6.50 2.36
CA ASP A 26 -9.02 -5.51 3.45
C ASP A 26 -8.04 -5.98 4.53
N LEU A 27 -7.20 -5.06 4.98
CA LEU A 27 -6.24 -5.22 6.05
C LEU A 27 -6.64 -4.33 7.23
N THR A 28 -6.57 -4.91 8.42
CA THR A 28 -7.08 -4.32 9.66
C THR A 28 -5.94 -3.93 10.59
N ALA A 29 -6.04 -2.78 11.23
CA ALA A 29 -5.07 -2.30 12.23
C ALA A 29 -5.12 -3.13 13.51
N ILE A 30 -3.95 -3.58 13.99
CA ILE A 30 -3.78 -4.22 15.30
C ILE A 30 -2.85 -3.45 16.23
N ALA A 31 -2.08 -2.51 15.69
CA ALA A 31 -1.23 -1.60 16.43
C ALA A 31 -1.18 -0.24 15.75
N LYS A 32 -0.89 0.81 16.52
CA LYS A 32 -0.76 2.18 16.05
C LYS A 32 0.48 2.81 16.67
N ARG A 33 1.27 3.51 15.86
CA ARG A 33 2.43 4.31 16.28
C ARG A 33 2.36 5.67 15.63
N ILE A 34 2.97 6.66 16.26
CA ILE A 34 3.10 8.02 15.75
C ILE A 34 4.58 8.32 15.57
N GLY A 35 4.96 8.69 14.35
CA GLY A 35 6.30 9.18 14.04
C GLY A 35 6.36 10.70 14.15
N TYR A 36 7.44 11.20 14.74
CA TYR A 36 7.70 12.63 14.88
C TYR A 36 9.03 12.98 14.21
N ASP A 37 9.16 14.22 13.76
CA ASP A 37 10.43 14.77 13.31
C ASP A 37 11.32 15.18 14.52
N ASP A 38 12.55 15.60 14.24
CA ASP A 38 13.52 16.04 15.28
C ASP A 38 13.04 17.27 16.08
N LYS A 39 12.04 17.98 15.60
CA LYS A 39 11.43 19.14 16.25
C LYS A 39 10.16 18.79 17.04
N GLY A 40 9.77 17.51 17.04
CA GLY A 40 8.56 17.04 17.70
C GLY A 40 7.27 17.27 16.94
N ASN A 41 7.33 17.65 15.65
CA ASN A 41 6.14 17.74 14.80
C ASN A 41 5.72 16.33 14.33
N LEU A 42 4.43 16.12 14.23
CA LEU A 42 3.89 14.88 13.67
C LEU A 42 4.36 14.68 12.23
N LEU A 43 5.03 13.54 11.99
CA LEU A 43 5.53 13.18 10.68
C LEU A 43 4.57 12.22 9.97
N TYR A 44 4.13 11.17 10.65
CA TYR A 44 3.15 10.20 10.14
C TYR A 44 2.47 9.45 11.28
N VAL A 45 1.35 8.82 10.95
CA VAL A 45 0.71 7.81 11.78
C VAL A 45 0.88 6.45 11.10
N GLU A 46 1.41 5.46 11.83
CA GLU A 46 1.67 4.11 11.33
C GLU A 46 0.73 3.10 11.98
N TYR A 47 0.26 2.16 11.19
CA TYR A 47 -0.58 1.05 11.62
C TYR A 47 -0.01 -0.28 11.13
N ASP A 48 0.12 -1.23 12.05
CA ASP A 48 0.50 -2.60 11.74
C ASP A 48 -0.74 -3.48 11.54
N THR A 49 -0.63 -4.45 10.65
CA THR A 49 -1.70 -5.41 10.38
C THR A 49 -1.41 -6.80 10.94
N GLY A 50 -0.16 -7.09 11.27
CA GLY A 50 0.29 -8.41 11.70
C GLY A 50 0.19 -9.50 10.62
N ILE A 51 -0.01 -9.11 9.36
CA ILE A 51 -0.17 -10.03 8.23
C ILE A 51 1.01 -9.90 7.28
N GLY A 52 1.65 -11.04 6.97
CA GLY A 52 2.62 -11.18 5.88
C GLY A 52 2.09 -12.10 4.79
N PHE A 53 2.65 -11.98 3.59
CA PHE A 53 2.22 -12.75 2.43
C PHE A 53 3.40 -13.47 1.77
N ASN A 54 3.16 -14.70 1.28
CA ASN A 54 4.04 -15.37 0.35
C ASN A 54 3.49 -15.14 -1.07
N ILE A 55 4.03 -14.12 -1.74
CA ILE A 55 3.61 -13.75 -3.09
C ILE A 55 4.34 -14.66 -4.07
N PRO A 56 3.64 -15.40 -4.95
CA PRO A 56 4.30 -16.29 -5.91
C PRO A 56 5.05 -15.49 -6.97
N SER A 57 6.12 -16.09 -7.52
CA SER A 57 6.87 -15.52 -8.66
C SER A 57 5.91 -15.19 -9.81
N GLY A 58 6.19 -14.09 -10.52
CA GLY A 58 5.33 -13.55 -11.57
C GLY A 58 4.16 -12.71 -11.08
N PHE A 59 4.12 -12.39 -9.78
CA PHE A 59 3.15 -11.49 -9.17
C PHE A 59 3.82 -10.48 -8.26
N VAL A 60 3.12 -9.40 -8.01
CA VAL A 60 3.48 -8.35 -7.05
C VAL A 60 2.26 -7.99 -6.22
N GLY A 61 2.48 -7.64 -4.95
CA GLY A 61 1.44 -7.12 -4.07
C GLY A 61 1.38 -5.59 -4.16
N PHE A 62 0.16 -5.05 -4.25
CA PHE A 62 -0.10 -3.62 -4.14
C PHE A 62 -0.90 -3.34 -2.87
N ALA A 63 -0.25 -2.76 -1.87
CA ALA A 63 -0.88 -2.29 -0.65
C ALA A 63 -1.31 -0.83 -0.84
N VAL A 64 -2.60 -0.59 -0.84
CA VAL A 64 -3.19 0.72 -1.12
C VAL A 64 -4.19 1.12 -0.03
N SER A 65 -4.45 2.42 0.11
CA SER A 65 -5.50 2.91 0.98
C SER A 65 -6.88 2.45 0.51
N ARG A 66 -7.85 2.46 1.40
CA ARG A 66 -9.27 2.32 1.04
C ARG A 66 -9.81 3.65 0.52
N SER A 67 -10.83 3.61 -0.32
CA SER A 67 -11.48 4.82 -0.84
C SER A 67 -11.99 5.77 0.25
N SER A 68 -12.31 5.23 1.43
CA SER A 68 -12.76 6.03 2.59
C SER A 68 -11.65 6.89 3.23
N VAL A 69 -10.39 6.75 2.82
CA VAL A 69 -9.25 7.52 3.36
C VAL A 69 -9.48 9.03 3.23
N SER A 70 -10.14 9.48 2.15
CA SER A 70 -10.47 10.89 1.93
C SER A 70 -11.36 11.47 3.03
N LYS A 71 -12.26 10.67 3.63
CA LYS A 71 -13.12 11.07 4.74
C LYS A 71 -12.36 11.18 6.06
N MET A 72 -11.17 10.56 6.13
CA MET A 72 -10.30 10.62 7.30
C MET A 72 -9.36 11.84 7.26
N GLY A 73 -9.24 12.53 6.12
CA GLY A 73 -8.25 13.59 5.94
C GLY A 73 -6.81 13.07 6.01
N LEU A 74 -6.61 11.83 5.57
CA LEU A 74 -5.33 11.14 5.54
C LEU A 74 -4.90 10.85 4.10
N SER A 75 -3.59 10.73 3.88
CA SER A 75 -3.00 10.27 2.64
C SER A 75 -1.92 9.22 2.92
N LEU A 76 -1.89 8.15 2.15
CA LEU A 76 -0.86 7.13 2.28
C LEU A 76 0.50 7.73 1.90
N CYS A 77 1.51 7.58 2.78
CA CYS A 77 2.81 8.25 2.65
C CYS A 77 3.55 7.90 1.36
N ASN A 78 3.45 6.65 0.92
CA ASN A 78 4.09 6.14 -0.30
C ASN A 78 3.12 5.99 -1.48
N SER A 79 1.93 6.60 -1.42
CA SER A 79 0.86 6.50 -2.42
C SER A 79 0.38 5.07 -2.69
N CYS A 80 1.30 4.14 -2.91
CA CYS A 80 1.09 2.71 -3.09
C CYS A 80 2.30 1.95 -2.51
N GLY A 81 2.06 0.96 -1.68
CA GLY A 81 3.09 0.03 -1.21
C GLY A 81 3.27 -1.08 -2.25
N ILE A 82 4.47 -1.18 -2.83
CA ILE A 82 4.86 -2.32 -3.67
C ILE A 82 5.44 -3.39 -2.74
N ILE A 83 4.87 -4.58 -2.78
CA ILE A 83 5.25 -5.69 -1.93
C ILE A 83 5.90 -6.77 -2.80
N ASP A 84 7.19 -6.93 -2.61
CA ASP A 84 8.02 -7.86 -3.37
C ASP A 84 7.81 -9.31 -2.92
N THR A 85 8.19 -10.26 -3.77
CA THR A 85 8.03 -11.70 -3.51
C THR A 85 8.90 -12.21 -2.35
N ASP A 86 10.00 -11.52 -2.04
CA ASP A 86 10.94 -11.81 -0.95
C ASP A 86 10.66 -10.98 0.33
N PHE A 87 9.64 -10.12 0.31
CA PHE A 87 9.23 -9.37 1.50
C PHE A 87 8.51 -10.28 2.49
N SER A 88 9.20 -10.65 3.58
CA SER A 88 8.72 -11.63 4.56
C SER A 88 8.13 -11.03 5.84
N ASN A 89 8.07 -9.70 5.95
CA ASN A 89 7.57 -9.02 7.14
C ASN A 89 6.07 -8.71 7.05
N GLN A 90 5.49 -8.15 8.13
CA GLN A 90 4.09 -7.72 8.12
C GLN A 90 3.88 -6.49 7.23
N ILE A 91 2.70 -6.39 6.67
CA ILE A 91 2.26 -5.17 5.98
C ILE A 91 1.88 -4.12 7.03
N SER A 92 2.46 -2.93 6.87
CA SER A 92 2.13 -1.75 7.67
C SER A 92 1.75 -0.59 6.75
N PHE A 93 0.92 0.32 7.24
CA PHE A 93 0.47 1.51 6.51
C PHE A 93 0.87 2.76 7.28
N ARG A 94 1.54 3.70 6.60
CA ARG A 94 1.85 5.03 7.12
C ARG A 94 1.01 6.08 6.41
N PHE A 95 0.43 6.99 7.18
CA PHE A 95 -0.39 8.07 6.64
C PHE A 95 0.12 9.43 7.11
N TYR A 96 0.15 10.38 6.19
CA TYR A 96 0.22 11.80 6.50
C TYR A 96 -1.16 12.34 6.84
N GLU A 97 -1.24 13.30 7.76
CA GLU A 97 -2.40 14.15 7.91
C GLU A 97 -2.38 15.24 6.82
N VAL A 98 -3.42 15.26 5.99
CA VAL A 98 -3.57 16.25 4.90
C VAL A 98 -4.69 17.24 5.18
N SER A 99 -5.30 17.15 6.36
CA SER A 99 -6.35 18.05 6.83
C SER A 99 -6.12 18.41 8.30
N LYS A 100 -6.42 19.67 8.67
CA LYS A 100 -6.41 20.12 10.08
C LYS A 100 -7.37 19.34 10.99
N ASN A 101 -8.40 18.72 10.38
CA ASN A 101 -9.39 17.89 11.07
C ASN A 101 -9.21 16.41 10.78
N ALA A 102 -7.99 15.96 10.50
CA ALA A 102 -7.70 14.58 10.21
C ALA A 102 -8.15 13.68 11.37
N LYS A 103 -8.76 12.57 11.01
CA LYS A 103 -9.21 11.53 11.95
C LYS A 103 -8.30 10.32 11.80
N HIS A 104 -7.89 9.76 12.92
CA HIS A 104 -7.07 8.55 12.94
C HIS A 104 -7.95 7.30 12.97
N TYR A 105 -7.52 6.29 12.25
CA TYR A 105 -8.07 4.94 12.41
C TYR A 105 -7.86 4.44 13.84
N GLN A 106 -8.76 3.60 14.30
CA GLN A 106 -8.64 2.88 15.57
C GLN A 106 -8.18 1.44 15.33
N ILE A 107 -7.69 0.80 16.40
CA ILE A 107 -7.43 -0.64 16.37
C ILE A 107 -8.73 -1.37 16.05
N GLY A 108 -8.69 -2.30 15.10
CA GLY A 108 -9.85 -2.98 14.57
C GLY A 108 -10.44 -2.36 13.30
N ASP A 109 -10.03 -1.15 12.93
CA ASP A 109 -10.45 -0.54 11.68
C ASP A 109 -9.74 -1.16 10.46
N ARG A 110 -10.45 -1.27 9.35
CA ARG A 110 -9.87 -1.59 8.04
C ARG A 110 -9.18 -0.35 7.48
N ILE A 111 -7.86 -0.38 7.42
CA ILE A 111 -7.00 0.79 7.12
C ILE A 111 -6.50 0.85 5.70
N GLY A 112 -6.46 -0.29 5.03
CA GLY A 112 -5.97 -0.44 3.68
C GLY A 112 -6.46 -1.74 3.08
N GLN A 113 -5.99 -2.03 1.90
CA GLN A 113 -6.25 -3.27 1.19
C GLN A 113 -5.02 -3.69 0.39
N ILE A 114 -4.91 -4.97 0.09
CA ILE A 114 -3.87 -5.51 -0.79
C ILE A 114 -4.50 -6.19 -2.00
N LEU A 115 -3.91 -5.93 -3.17
CA LEU A 115 -4.22 -6.61 -4.43
C LEU A 115 -2.98 -7.37 -4.89
N PHE A 116 -3.19 -8.44 -5.68
CA PHE A 116 -2.10 -9.18 -6.31
C PHE A 116 -2.24 -9.06 -7.81
N ILE A 117 -1.20 -8.56 -8.48
CA ILE A 117 -1.20 -8.24 -9.91
C ILE A 117 -0.12 -9.06 -10.58
N ALA A 118 -0.40 -9.58 -11.77
CA ALA A 118 0.60 -10.26 -12.58
C ALA A 118 1.75 -9.29 -12.92
N ASN A 119 2.97 -9.72 -12.67
CA ASN A 119 4.18 -8.95 -12.91
C ASN A 119 5.19 -9.83 -13.65
N PRO A 120 5.19 -9.83 -15.00
CA PRO A 120 6.17 -10.58 -15.77
C PRO A 120 7.58 -10.09 -15.47
N THR A 121 8.53 -11.00 -15.52
CA THR A 121 9.95 -10.66 -15.34
C THR A 121 10.46 -9.91 -16.56
N PHE A 122 11.12 -8.79 -16.32
CA PHE A 122 11.77 -7.98 -17.35
C PHE A 122 13.28 -7.96 -17.10
N GLU A 123 14.04 -8.02 -18.18
CA GLU A 123 15.46 -7.71 -18.19
C GLU A 123 15.64 -6.29 -18.74
N LEU A 124 16.40 -5.47 -18.03
CA LEU A 124 16.74 -4.12 -18.48
C LEU A 124 18.08 -4.19 -19.21
N VAL A 125 18.06 -3.87 -20.50
CA VAL A 125 19.26 -3.80 -21.34
C VAL A 125 19.47 -2.35 -21.78
N GLN A 126 20.67 -1.82 -21.54
CA GLN A 126 21.02 -0.48 -22.01
C GLN A 126 21.07 -0.48 -23.53
N THR A 127 20.48 0.54 -24.13
CA THR A 127 20.59 0.84 -25.57
C THR A 127 21.00 2.28 -25.77
N ASP A 128 21.71 2.55 -26.85
CA ASP A 128 22.11 3.92 -27.22
C ASP A 128 20.98 4.65 -27.93
N GLU A 129 19.96 3.95 -28.42
CA GLU A 129 18.84 4.53 -29.15
C GLU A 129 17.50 4.08 -28.56
N LEU A 130 16.60 5.03 -28.35
CA LEU A 130 15.19 4.76 -28.07
C LEU A 130 14.37 5.03 -29.34
N VAL A 131 13.21 4.39 -29.43
CA VAL A 131 12.24 4.71 -30.49
C VAL A 131 11.90 6.20 -30.37
N ASP A 132 12.31 6.98 -31.38
CA ASP A 132 12.07 8.43 -31.41
C ASP A 132 10.60 8.71 -31.70
N VAL A 133 9.84 8.81 -30.63
CA VAL A 133 8.49 9.38 -30.66
C VAL A 133 8.61 10.75 -30.01
N ASN A 134 8.79 11.78 -30.82
CA ASN A 134 8.90 13.17 -30.35
C ASN A 134 7.61 13.58 -29.61
N ARG A 135 7.45 13.08 -28.39
CA ARG A 135 6.30 13.30 -27.53
C ARG A 135 6.74 14.10 -26.31
N GLY A 136 6.20 15.30 -26.18
CA GLY A 136 6.41 16.11 -24.99
C GLY A 136 5.83 15.49 -23.71
N ALA A 137 6.18 16.07 -22.58
CA ALA A 137 5.69 15.69 -21.26
C ALA A 137 4.93 16.85 -20.60
N TYR A 138 4.34 16.58 -19.44
CA TYR A 138 3.68 17.58 -18.58
C TYR A 138 2.57 18.39 -19.27
N GLY A 139 1.72 17.70 -20.07
CA GLY A 139 0.55 18.32 -20.70
C GLY A 139 0.86 19.02 -22.03
N SER A 140 2.04 18.80 -22.64
CA SER A 140 2.40 19.38 -23.94
C SER A 140 1.55 18.89 -25.13
N THR A 141 0.66 17.92 -24.93
CA THR A 141 -0.19 17.32 -25.97
C THR A 141 -1.59 17.94 -26.08
N GLY A 142 -1.82 19.09 -25.48
CA GLY A 142 -3.03 19.88 -25.71
C GLY A 142 -3.80 20.25 -24.46
N GLN A 143 -4.24 21.47 -24.46
CA GLN A 143 -5.46 21.94 -23.80
C GLN A 143 -6.62 21.77 -24.76
#